data_efd23fa3f9a18e14bafabad419a6862e
#
_entry.id   efd23fa3f9a18e14bafabad419a6862e
#
_cell.length_a   1.000
_cell.length_b   1.000
_cell.length_c   1.000
_cell.angle_alpha   90.00
_cell.angle_beta   90.00
_cell.angle_gamma   90.00
#
_symmetry.space_group_name_H-M   'P 1'
#
loop_
_entity.id
_entity.type
_entity.pdbx_description
1 polymer ?
#
loop_
_entity_poly.entity_id
_entity_poly.type
_entity_poly.pdbx_seq_one_letter_code
_entity_poly.pdbx_strand_id
1 'polypeptide(L)'
;ELSTKTKLFCGCSTQSRSAPNTHTCPVCTGMPGSLPVLNKQVVEYAMALGLAANCKITQVCKFDRKNYFYPDNPQNYQISQLYLPIARDGYVEIDTPAGPKKVRIHEMHMEEDAGKLVHDEWDDTSLVDYNRSGVPLVEIVSEPDMRSADEVIAYLEKLRMIAQYIGVSDCKLQEGSMRADVNLSVREVGAEEYGTRTEMKNLNSFKAIAHAIEGERQRQIELLEEGKEVIQETRRWDDNKEHSYAMRSKEDAQDYRYFPEPDLVPIVISDEWIAKIRAQQPELRTEKLERYKKEFDIPQYDAELLTESKRVADLFEKAVELCGKPKKVSNWIMGEMFRLMKDKSMEPEDLVLSPEHLAKLIDMTDAGTISVSVARKVFEHVFTDDVDPEKYVDENGLKTVKDEGAIREA
;
A
#
# COMPACT_ATOMS: atom_id res chain seq x y z
N GLU A 1 -4.91 -5.56 -1.65
CA GLU A 1 -4.49 -6.98 -1.60
C GLU A 1 -3.47 -7.18 -0.48
N LEU A 2 -3.52 -8.34 0.17
CA LEU A 2 -2.54 -8.71 1.19
C LEU A 2 -1.41 -9.56 0.57
N SER A 3 -0.16 -9.25 0.95
CA SER A 3 1.06 -9.89 0.42
C SER A 3 1.31 -11.27 1.06
N THR A 4 0.33 -12.17 0.99
CA THR A 4 0.49 -13.56 1.43
C THR A 4 1.04 -14.43 0.31
N LYS A 5 1.67 -15.56 0.65
CA LYS A 5 2.20 -16.50 -0.35
C LYS A 5 1.10 -17.29 -1.06
N THR A 6 -0.01 -17.51 -0.36
CA THR A 6 -1.15 -18.29 -0.85
C THR A 6 -2.44 -17.51 -0.70
N LYS A 7 -3.45 -17.88 -1.49
CA LYS A 7 -4.78 -17.30 -1.50
C LYS A 7 -5.50 -17.46 -0.15
N LEU A 8 -6.64 -16.78 -0.02
CA LEU A 8 -7.40 -16.70 1.23
C LEU A 8 -7.94 -18.06 1.66
N PHE A 9 -8.41 -18.89 0.73
CA PHE A 9 -9.09 -20.15 1.03
C PHE A 9 -8.48 -21.38 0.37
N CYS A 10 -7.31 -21.27 -0.28
CA CYS A 10 -6.61 -22.39 -0.89
C CYS A 10 -5.09 -22.17 -0.92
N GLY A 11 -4.34 -23.21 -1.33
CA GLY A 11 -2.88 -23.18 -1.43
C GLY A 11 -2.31 -22.61 -2.73
N CYS A 12 -3.12 -22.04 -3.63
CA CYS A 12 -2.62 -21.44 -4.86
C CYS A 12 -1.81 -20.17 -4.59
N SER A 13 -0.81 -19.93 -5.43
CA SER A 13 0.03 -18.72 -5.34
C SER A 13 -0.76 -17.43 -5.59
N THR A 14 -0.36 -16.36 -4.92
CA THR A 14 -0.87 -15.00 -5.13
C THR A 14 -0.03 -14.19 -6.12
N GLN A 15 0.98 -14.77 -6.76
CA GLN A 15 1.84 -14.07 -7.72
C GLN A 15 1.04 -13.56 -8.92
N SER A 16 1.13 -12.24 -9.17
CA SER A 16 0.37 -11.55 -10.21
C SER A 16 0.94 -11.71 -11.63
N ARG A 17 2.25 -11.94 -11.76
CA ARG A 17 2.96 -11.99 -13.06
C ARG A 17 3.15 -13.44 -13.54
N SER A 18 2.06 -14.13 -13.82
CA SER A 18 2.07 -15.51 -14.31
C SER A 18 1.18 -15.63 -15.53
N ALA A 19 1.37 -16.69 -16.34
CA ALA A 19 0.47 -16.98 -17.44
C ALA A 19 -0.98 -17.15 -16.93
N PRO A 20 -1.99 -16.70 -17.69
CA PRO A 20 -3.39 -16.78 -17.27
C PRO A 20 -3.81 -18.18 -16.83
N ASN A 21 -4.59 -18.26 -15.77
CA ASN A 21 -5.17 -19.50 -15.23
C ASN A 21 -4.16 -20.59 -14.82
N THR A 22 -2.91 -20.22 -14.49
CA THR A 22 -1.89 -21.16 -14.02
C THR A 22 -1.85 -21.29 -12.48
N HIS A 23 -2.37 -20.32 -11.75
CA HIS A 23 -2.46 -20.32 -10.28
C HIS A 23 -3.90 -20.55 -9.83
N THR A 24 -4.49 -21.65 -10.26
CA THR A 24 -5.89 -22.01 -10.00
C THR A 24 -6.03 -23.42 -9.47
N CYS A 25 -7.09 -23.68 -8.71
CA CYS A 25 -7.48 -25.01 -8.24
C CYS A 25 -9.01 -25.08 -8.14
N PRO A 26 -9.60 -26.27 -7.87
CA PRO A 26 -11.05 -26.39 -7.72
C PRO A 26 -11.70 -25.42 -6.72
N VAL A 27 -11.00 -25.02 -5.66
CA VAL A 27 -11.52 -24.08 -4.66
C VAL A 27 -11.67 -22.67 -5.25
N CYS A 28 -10.58 -22.08 -5.75
CA CYS A 28 -10.61 -20.70 -6.26
C CYS A 28 -11.29 -20.55 -7.64
N THR A 29 -11.63 -21.67 -8.30
CA THR A 29 -12.49 -21.68 -9.49
C THR A 29 -13.94 -22.09 -9.22
N GLY A 30 -14.31 -22.24 -7.93
CA GLY A 30 -15.68 -22.51 -7.52
C GLY A 30 -16.26 -23.84 -8.01
N MET A 31 -15.43 -24.88 -8.17
CA MET A 31 -15.91 -26.17 -8.64
C MET A 31 -16.78 -26.88 -7.60
N PRO A 32 -17.86 -27.56 -8.01
CA PRO A 32 -18.74 -28.28 -7.10
C PRO A 32 -17.99 -29.29 -6.21
N GLY A 33 -18.29 -29.28 -4.91
CA GLY A 33 -17.69 -30.18 -3.93
C GLY A 33 -16.36 -29.72 -3.35
N SER A 34 -15.80 -28.59 -3.79
CA SER A 34 -14.64 -27.98 -3.16
C SER A 34 -15.03 -27.18 -1.92
N LEU A 35 -14.18 -27.20 -0.89
CA LEU A 35 -14.39 -26.48 0.36
C LEU A 35 -13.26 -25.48 0.63
N PRO A 36 -13.59 -24.27 1.14
CA PRO A 36 -12.59 -23.27 1.51
C PRO A 36 -11.84 -23.71 2.79
N VAL A 37 -10.54 -23.36 2.86
CA VAL A 37 -9.72 -23.51 4.07
C VAL A 37 -9.02 -22.18 4.35
N LEU A 38 -9.36 -21.55 5.47
CA LEU A 38 -8.89 -20.21 5.82
C LEU A 38 -7.36 -20.14 6.02
N ASN A 39 -6.75 -19.20 5.35
CA ASN A 39 -5.33 -18.88 5.51
C ASN A 39 -5.11 -18.06 6.80
N LYS A 40 -4.42 -18.65 7.77
CA LYS A 40 -4.12 -18.01 9.05
C LYS A 40 -3.33 -16.71 8.89
N GLN A 41 -2.39 -16.64 7.94
CA GLN A 41 -1.58 -15.44 7.70
C GLN A 41 -2.44 -14.23 7.29
N VAL A 42 -3.54 -14.46 6.56
CA VAL A 42 -4.48 -13.39 6.20
C VAL A 42 -5.14 -12.80 7.44
N VAL A 43 -5.56 -13.64 8.38
CA VAL A 43 -6.14 -13.19 9.66
C VAL A 43 -5.12 -12.37 10.45
N GLU A 44 -3.88 -12.85 10.55
CA GLU A 44 -2.81 -12.15 11.25
C GLU A 44 -2.46 -10.80 10.61
N TYR A 45 -2.44 -10.73 9.28
CA TYR A 45 -2.21 -9.47 8.54
C TYR A 45 -3.36 -8.49 8.69
N ALA A 46 -4.60 -8.96 8.63
CA ALA A 46 -5.78 -8.12 8.85
C ALA A 46 -5.82 -7.57 10.29
N MET A 47 -5.49 -8.40 11.29
CA MET A 47 -5.34 -7.95 12.68
C MET A 47 -4.23 -6.92 12.83
N ALA A 48 -3.06 -7.14 12.23
CA ALA A 48 -1.94 -6.21 12.28
C ALA A 48 -2.33 -4.85 11.68
N LEU A 49 -3.02 -4.85 10.53
CA LEU A 49 -3.50 -3.63 9.89
C LEU A 49 -4.53 -2.90 10.75
N GLY A 50 -5.50 -3.64 11.31
CA GLY A 50 -6.48 -3.08 12.23
C GLY A 50 -5.86 -2.45 13.48
N LEU A 51 -4.90 -3.12 14.09
CA LEU A 51 -4.18 -2.60 15.27
C LEU A 51 -3.36 -1.35 14.94
N ALA A 52 -2.68 -1.33 13.79
CA ALA A 52 -1.89 -0.18 13.34
C ALA A 52 -2.78 1.05 12.99
N ALA A 53 -4.03 0.80 12.61
CA ALA A 53 -5.04 1.84 12.36
C ALA A 53 -5.96 2.08 13.58
N ASN A 54 -5.51 1.73 14.79
CA ASN A 54 -6.20 1.97 16.05
C ASN A 54 -7.62 1.35 16.15
N CYS A 55 -7.89 0.30 15.40
CA CYS A 55 -9.16 -0.40 15.45
C CYS A 55 -9.25 -1.35 16.66
N LYS A 56 -10.47 -1.63 17.04
CA LYS A 56 -10.80 -2.73 17.95
C LYS A 56 -10.91 -4.02 17.16
N ILE A 57 -10.20 -5.06 17.58
CA ILE A 57 -10.28 -6.39 16.95
C ILE A 57 -11.54 -7.10 17.46
N THR A 58 -12.30 -7.66 16.52
CA THR A 58 -13.49 -8.46 16.84
C THR A 58 -13.06 -9.86 17.29
N GLN A 59 -13.30 -10.22 18.55
CA GLN A 59 -12.85 -11.49 19.11
C GLN A 59 -13.56 -12.72 18.54
N VAL A 60 -14.79 -12.55 18.08
CA VAL A 60 -15.51 -13.59 17.34
C VAL A 60 -15.99 -12.99 16.04
N CYS A 61 -15.31 -13.29 14.96
CA CYS A 61 -15.69 -12.85 13.61
C CYS A 61 -16.01 -14.05 12.72
N LYS A 62 -16.76 -13.81 11.66
CA LYS A 62 -17.14 -14.86 10.71
C LYS A 62 -17.22 -14.29 9.29
N PHE A 63 -17.21 -15.20 8.34
CA PHE A 63 -17.47 -14.88 6.94
C PHE A 63 -18.95 -15.00 6.60
N ASP A 64 -19.35 -14.23 5.59
CA ASP A 64 -20.67 -14.21 5.00
C ASP A 64 -20.53 -14.36 3.48
N ARG A 65 -21.57 -14.87 2.80
CA ARG A 65 -21.65 -14.92 1.35
C ARG A 65 -22.33 -13.68 0.83
N LYS A 66 -21.64 -12.94 -0.06
CA LYS A 66 -22.17 -11.84 -0.86
C LYS A 66 -22.55 -12.41 -2.23
N ASN A 67 -23.84 -12.62 -2.48
CA ASN A 67 -24.30 -13.33 -3.66
C ASN A 67 -24.50 -12.40 -4.84
N TYR A 68 -23.75 -12.60 -5.91
CA TYR A 68 -23.97 -11.94 -7.20
C TYR A 68 -23.38 -12.80 -8.33
N PHE A 69 -24.01 -12.70 -9.49
CA PHE A 69 -23.58 -13.41 -10.68
C PHE A 69 -22.73 -12.50 -11.56
N TYR A 70 -21.48 -12.88 -11.79
CA TYR A 70 -20.59 -12.22 -12.73
C TYR A 70 -19.52 -13.17 -13.23
N PRO A 71 -19.01 -13.07 -14.50
CA PRO A 71 -18.08 -14.03 -15.06
C PRO A 71 -16.77 -14.20 -14.28
N ASP A 72 -16.28 -13.16 -13.62
CA ASP A 72 -15.07 -13.20 -12.79
C ASP A 72 -15.29 -13.72 -11.36
N ASN A 73 -16.54 -13.98 -11.00
CA ASN A 73 -16.94 -14.52 -9.70
C ASN A 73 -17.40 -16.00 -9.90
N PRO A 74 -16.47 -16.97 -9.92
CA PRO A 74 -16.74 -18.33 -10.43
C PRO A 74 -17.75 -19.11 -9.63
N GLN A 75 -17.88 -18.84 -8.34
CA GLN A 75 -18.83 -19.51 -7.44
C GLN A 75 -20.18 -18.78 -7.31
N ASN A 76 -20.37 -17.66 -8.03
CA ASN A 76 -21.55 -16.79 -7.97
C ASN A 76 -21.80 -16.13 -6.60
N TYR A 77 -20.83 -16.18 -5.72
CA TYR A 77 -20.79 -15.41 -4.47
C TYR A 77 -19.33 -15.09 -4.14
N GLN A 78 -19.15 -14.00 -3.42
CA GLN A 78 -17.87 -13.62 -2.83
C GLN A 78 -17.92 -13.90 -1.33
N ILE A 79 -16.92 -14.56 -0.79
CA ILE A 79 -16.78 -14.72 0.65
C ILE A 79 -16.19 -13.42 1.22
N SER A 80 -16.95 -12.80 2.12
CA SER A 80 -16.65 -11.50 2.72
C SER A 80 -17.10 -11.49 4.18
N GLN A 81 -17.12 -10.33 4.85
CA GLN A 81 -17.61 -10.20 6.22
C GLN A 81 -18.55 -8.99 6.31
N LEU A 82 -19.84 -9.20 6.49
CA LEU A 82 -20.80 -8.10 6.68
C LEU A 82 -21.12 -7.85 8.16
N TYR A 83 -21.50 -8.91 8.88
CA TYR A 83 -22.06 -8.76 10.22
C TYR A 83 -21.00 -8.69 11.32
N LEU A 84 -19.92 -9.43 11.19
CA LEU A 84 -18.85 -9.53 12.19
C LEU A 84 -17.47 -9.38 11.52
N PRO A 85 -17.12 -8.17 11.03
CA PRO A 85 -15.83 -7.90 10.42
C PRO A 85 -14.69 -8.03 11.43
N ILE A 86 -13.46 -8.23 10.92
CA ILE A 86 -12.27 -8.48 11.74
C ILE A 86 -11.92 -7.31 12.66
N ALA A 87 -12.21 -6.06 12.25
CA ALA A 87 -11.87 -4.88 13.04
C ALA A 87 -12.89 -3.75 12.84
N ARG A 88 -13.04 -2.89 13.86
CA ARG A 88 -14.01 -1.78 13.89
C ARG A 88 -13.49 -0.58 14.68
N ASP A 89 -14.16 0.55 14.51
CA ASP A 89 -14.01 1.76 15.34
C ASP A 89 -12.57 2.25 15.44
N GLY A 90 -11.85 2.27 14.33
CA GLY A 90 -10.49 2.77 14.27
C GLY A 90 -10.38 4.22 13.84
N TYR A 91 -9.15 4.66 13.66
CA TYR A 91 -8.84 5.95 13.03
C TYR A 91 -7.40 6.00 12.54
N VAL A 92 -7.15 6.87 11.58
CA VAL A 92 -5.82 7.34 11.25
C VAL A 92 -5.76 8.86 11.38
N GLU A 93 -4.62 9.39 11.77
CA GLU A 93 -4.37 10.82 11.85
C GLU A 93 -3.67 11.29 10.59
N ILE A 94 -4.23 12.30 9.94
CA ILE A 94 -3.69 12.93 8.74
C ILE A 94 -3.27 14.37 9.06
N ASP A 95 -2.27 14.86 8.36
CA ASP A 95 -1.86 16.26 8.44
C ASP A 95 -2.69 17.09 7.46
N THR A 96 -3.25 18.19 7.96
CA THR A 96 -3.97 19.17 7.14
C THR A 96 -3.40 20.58 7.37
N PRO A 97 -3.66 21.53 6.47
CA PRO A 97 -3.24 22.93 6.71
C PRO A 97 -3.78 23.55 8.01
N ALA A 98 -4.88 23.00 8.54
CA ALA A 98 -5.47 23.42 9.81
C ALA A 98 -4.90 22.67 11.04
N GLY A 99 -3.94 21.76 10.84
CA GLY A 99 -3.35 20.89 11.84
C GLY A 99 -3.77 19.42 11.69
N PRO A 100 -3.37 18.56 12.63
CA PRO A 100 -3.68 17.13 12.57
C PRO A 100 -5.18 16.88 12.69
N LYS A 101 -5.69 15.97 11.86
CA LYS A 101 -7.10 15.58 11.82
C LYS A 101 -7.22 14.05 11.90
N LYS A 102 -8.10 13.57 12.79
CA LYS A 102 -8.46 12.16 12.84
C LYS A 102 -9.54 11.86 11.82
N VAL A 103 -9.27 10.89 10.95
CA VAL A 103 -10.26 10.27 10.06
C VAL A 103 -10.60 8.92 10.63
N ARG A 104 -11.86 8.74 11.02
CA ARG A 104 -12.34 7.50 11.63
C ARG A 104 -12.52 6.41 10.60
N ILE A 105 -12.30 5.17 11.05
CA ILE A 105 -12.54 3.95 10.29
C ILE A 105 -13.78 3.29 10.90
N HIS A 106 -14.80 3.08 10.08
CA HIS A 106 -16.00 2.37 10.48
C HIS A 106 -15.69 0.90 10.75
N GLU A 107 -15.11 0.23 9.74
CA GLU A 107 -14.72 -1.17 9.83
C GLU A 107 -13.60 -1.52 8.86
N MET A 108 -12.99 -2.68 9.12
CA MET A 108 -12.15 -3.43 8.18
C MET A 108 -12.67 -4.85 8.11
N HIS A 109 -12.81 -5.39 6.92
CA HIS A 109 -13.23 -6.77 6.74
C HIS A 109 -12.37 -7.49 5.71
N MET A 110 -12.23 -8.80 5.92
CA MET A 110 -11.52 -9.69 5.00
C MET A 110 -12.46 -10.16 3.91
N GLU A 111 -11.97 -10.21 2.69
CA GLU A 111 -12.71 -10.76 1.53
C GLU A 111 -11.75 -11.34 0.49
N GLU A 112 -12.28 -12.13 -0.43
CA GLU A 112 -11.54 -12.64 -1.57
C GLU A 112 -11.70 -11.75 -2.80
N ASP A 113 -10.63 -11.62 -3.60
CA ASP A 113 -10.69 -10.90 -4.87
C ASP A 113 -11.38 -11.76 -5.94
N ALA A 114 -11.99 -11.09 -6.91
CA ALA A 114 -12.54 -11.70 -8.11
C ALA A 114 -11.47 -11.98 -9.17
N GLY A 115 -11.79 -12.77 -10.19
CA GLY A 115 -10.95 -12.95 -11.36
C GLY A 115 -10.74 -11.65 -12.14
N LYS A 116 -9.98 -11.73 -13.21
CA LYS A 116 -9.75 -10.60 -14.12
C LYS A 116 -10.47 -10.85 -15.44
N LEU A 117 -11.28 -9.88 -15.87
CA LEU A 117 -11.86 -9.87 -17.21
C LEU A 117 -10.97 -9.10 -18.16
N VAL A 118 -10.72 -9.69 -19.33
CA VAL A 118 -10.04 -9.05 -20.45
C VAL A 118 -11.02 -9.04 -21.62
N HIS A 119 -11.51 -7.84 -21.96
CA HIS A 119 -12.40 -7.66 -23.11
C HIS A 119 -11.57 -7.54 -24.37
N ASP A 120 -11.93 -8.29 -25.39
CA ASP A 120 -11.36 -8.14 -26.72
C ASP A 120 -12.18 -7.08 -27.47
N GLU A 121 -11.47 -6.06 -28.00
CA GLU A 121 -12.13 -4.98 -28.75
C GLU A 121 -12.50 -5.40 -30.19
N TRP A 122 -11.96 -6.51 -30.68
CA TRP A 122 -12.13 -6.98 -32.06
C TRP A 122 -13.17 -8.11 -32.17
N ASP A 123 -13.24 -8.95 -31.15
CA ASP A 123 -14.22 -10.02 -31.03
C ASP A 123 -15.15 -9.70 -29.85
N ASP A 124 -16.43 -9.84 -30.00
CA ASP A 124 -17.43 -9.65 -28.93
C ASP A 124 -17.30 -10.77 -27.85
N THR A 125 -16.06 -10.94 -27.36
CA THR A 125 -15.69 -11.96 -26.38
C THR A 125 -14.99 -11.36 -25.17
N SER A 126 -15.12 -12.02 -24.05
CA SER A 126 -14.38 -11.69 -22.81
C SER A 126 -13.61 -12.93 -22.34
N LEU A 127 -12.32 -12.76 -22.13
CA LEU A 127 -11.49 -13.77 -21.53
C LEU A 127 -11.46 -13.58 -20.01
N VAL A 128 -11.45 -14.70 -19.27
CA VAL A 128 -11.42 -14.69 -17.82
C VAL A 128 -10.14 -15.31 -17.32
N ASP A 129 -9.39 -14.56 -16.51
CA ASP A 129 -8.21 -15.06 -15.79
C ASP A 129 -8.52 -15.17 -14.30
N TYR A 130 -8.54 -16.40 -13.80
CA TYR A 130 -8.80 -16.70 -12.39
C TYR A 130 -7.54 -16.73 -11.50
N ASN A 131 -6.38 -16.32 -12.01
CA ASN A 131 -5.17 -16.23 -11.17
C ASN A 131 -5.40 -15.32 -9.96
N ARG A 132 -6.16 -14.22 -10.13
CA ARG A 132 -6.49 -13.30 -9.05
C ARG A 132 -7.65 -13.78 -8.17
N SER A 133 -8.54 -14.63 -8.67
CA SER A 133 -9.68 -15.14 -7.89
C SER A 133 -9.23 -15.80 -6.59
N GLY A 134 -9.74 -15.33 -5.47
CA GLY A 134 -9.38 -15.80 -4.13
C GLY A 134 -8.13 -15.15 -3.53
N VAL A 135 -7.49 -14.19 -4.19
CA VAL A 135 -6.41 -13.38 -3.59
C VAL A 135 -6.98 -12.62 -2.38
N PRO A 136 -6.28 -12.61 -1.23
CA PRO A 136 -6.81 -11.98 -0.03
C PRO A 136 -6.88 -10.47 -0.14
N LEU A 137 -8.03 -9.90 0.21
CA LEU A 137 -8.26 -8.47 0.36
C LEU A 137 -8.62 -8.12 1.80
N VAL A 138 -8.29 -6.89 2.19
CA VAL A 138 -8.94 -6.20 3.31
C VAL A 138 -9.58 -4.93 2.75
N GLU A 139 -10.89 -4.81 2.88
CA GLU A 139 -11.60 -3.56 2.62
C GLU A 139 -11.59 -2.72 3.89
N ILE A 140 -11.29 -1.42 3.74
CA ILE A 140 -11.27 -0.45 4.82
C ILE A 140 -12.34 0.59 4.52
N VAL A 141 -13.35 0.66 5.37
CA VAL A 141 -14.46 1.59 5.22
C VAL A 141 -14.26 2.77 6.18
N SER A 142 -14.10 3.98 5.64
CA SER A 142 -13.99 5.19 6.46
C SER A 142 -15.36 5.71 6.90
N GLU A 143 -15.39 6.42 8.02
CA GLU A 143 -16.50 7.33 8.32
C GLU A 143 -16.44 8.57 7.40
N PRO A 144 -17.55 9.28 7.19
CA PRO A 144 -17.61 10.43 6.28
C PRO A 144 -16.99 11.70 6.91
N ASP A 145 -15.76 11.61 7.37
CA ASP A 145 -15.05 12.69 8.06
C ASP A 145 -14.27 13.62 7.12
N MET A 146 -13.94 13.16 5.92
CA MET A 146 -13.14 13.92 4.96
C MET A 146 -13.97 14.98 4.24
N ARG A 147 -13.36 16.13 3.96
CA ARG A 147 -14.03 17.32 3.40
C ARG A 147 -13.41 17.88 2.13
N SER A 148 -12.28 17.33 1.69
CA SER A 148 -11.58 17.76 0.47
C SER A 148 -10.85 16.61 -0.19
N ALA A 149 -10.47 16.80 -1.46
CA ALA A 149 -9.61 15.86 -2.18
C ALA A 149 -8.26 15.67 -1.48
N ASP A 150 -7.66 16.75 -0.97
CA ASP A 150 -6.37 16.69 -0.27
C ASP A 150 -6.44 15.82 0.99
N GLU A 151 -7.52 15.91 1.77
CA GLU A 151 -7.74 15.05 2.93
C GLU A 151 -7.89 13.58 2.54
N VAL A 152 -8.55 13.29 1.42
CA VAL A 152 -8.69 11.92 0.90
C VAL A 152 -7.33 11.37 0.48
N ILE A 153 -6.53 12.16 -0.24
CA ILE A 153 -5.18 11.74 -0.64
C ILE A 153 -4.30 11.51 0.60
N ALA A 154 -4.29 12.43 1.56
CA ALA A 154 -3.54 12.27 2.80
C ALA A 154 -3.95 11.00 3.58
N TYR A 155 -5.25 10.69 3.61
CA TYR A 155 -5.77 9.48 4.23
C TYR A 155 -5.29 8.20 3.52
N LEU A 156 -5.37 8.16 2.19
CA LEU A 156 -4.93 7.02 1.39
C LEU A 156 -3.41 6.80 1.47
N GLU A 157 -2.63 7.89 1.44
CA GLU A 157 -1.19 7.84 1.62
C GLU A 157 -0.81 7.32 3.01
N LYS A 158 -1.53 7.74 4.04
CA LYS A 158 -1.32 7.26 5.41
C LYS A 158 -1.60 5.77 5.54
N LEU A 159 -2.71 5.29 4.98
CA LEU A 159 -3.06 3.86 4.97
C LEU A 159 -2.03 3.04 4.19
N ARG A 160 -1.62 3.51 3.00
CA ARG A 160 -0.58 2.89 2.20
C ARG A 160 0.70 2.73 3.00
N MET A 161 1.13 3.80 3.64
CA MET A 161 2.34 3.81 4.45
C MET A 161 2.26 2.84 5.62
N ILE A 162 1.15 2.81 6.35
CA ILE A 162 0.94 1.86 7.44
C ILE A 162 1.07 0.43 6.92
N ALA A 163 0.35 0.08 5.85
CA ALA A 163 0.34 -1.28 5.30
C ALA A 163 1.73 -1.72 4.80
N GLN A 164 2.49 -0.81 4.17
CA GLN A 164 3.86 -1.07 3.73
C GLN A 164 4.83 -1.23 4.91
N TYR A 165 4.74 -0.38 5.93
CA TYR A 165 5.61 -0.45 7.10
C TYR A 165 5.42 -1.73 7.92
N ILE A 166 4.18 -2.15 8.12
CA ILE A 166 3.91 -3.44 8.80
C ILE A 166 4.11 -4.65 7.88
N GLY A 167 4.36 -4.44 6.58
CA GLY A 167 4.71 -5.49 5.62
C GLY A 167 3.53 -6.37 5.19
N VAL A 168 2.30 -5.87 5.28
CA VAL A 168 1.10 -6.66 4.93
C VAL A 168 0.64 -6.46 3.49
N SER A 169 1.07 -5.38 2.82
CA SER A 169 0.74 -5.10 1.42
C SER A 169 1.80 -4.18 0.80
N ASP A 170 2.01 -4.29 -0.51
CA ASP A 170 2.81 -3.35 -1.29
C ASP A 170 2.02 -2.10 -1.70
N CYS A 171 0.69 -2.16 -1.65
CA CYS A 171 -0.24 -1.05 -1.91
C CYS A 171 0.04 -0.28 -3.21
N LYS A 172 0.25 -0.98 -4.31
CA LYS A 172 0.48 -0.38 -5.63
C LYS A 172 -0.84 -0.16 -6.37
N LEU A 173 -1.26 1.09 -6.52
CA LEU A 173 -2.47 1.46 -7.26
C LEU A 173 -2.42 1.04 -8.73
N GLN A 174 -1.27 1.20 -9.38
CA GLN A 174 -1.08 0.89 -10.80
C GLN A 174 -1.13 -0.62 -11.10
N GLU A 175 -0.73 -1.45 -10.14
CA GLU A 175 -0.79 -2.91 -10.25
C GLU A 175 -2.11 -3.48 -9.71
N GLY A 176 -2.95 -2.64 -9.10
CA GLY A 176 -4.27 -3.00 -8.56
C GLY A 176 -4.24 -3.66 -7.18
N SER A 177 -3.06 -3.70 -6.51
CA SER A 177 -2.96 -4.22 -5.14
C SER A 177 -3.48 -3.23 -4.09
N MET A 178 -3.69 -1.96 -4.46
CA MET A 178 -4.50 -0.98 -3.74
C MET A 178 -5.56 -0.43 -4.69
N ARG A 179 -6.80 -0.29 -4.21
CA ARG A 179 -7.93 0.27 -4.94
C ARG A 179 -8.68 1.20 -4.03
N ALA A 180 -9.32 2.22 -4.58
CA ALA A 180 -10.15 3.13 -3.82
C ALA A 180 -11.45 3.43 -4.59
N ASP A 181 -12.57 3.26 -3.91
CA ASP A 181 -13.88 3.73 -4.35
C ASP A 181 -14.24 4.97 -3.51
N VAL A 182 -14.64 6.04 -4.15
CA VAL A 182 -14.98 7.29 -3.46
C VAL A 182 -16.49 7.46 -3.42
N ASN A 183 -17.03 7.56 -2.22
CA ASN A 183 -18.43 7.94 -1.99
C ASN A 183 -18.47 9.43 -1.66
N LEU A 184 -19.17 10.21 -2.49
CA LEU A 184 -19.21 11.66 -2.39
C LEU A 184 -20.65 12.17 -2.40
N SER A 185 -20.95 13.12 -1.50
CA SER A 185 -22.16 13.93 -1.52
C SER A 185 -21.83 15.39 -1.21
N VAL A 186 -22.67 16.30 -1.67
CA VAL A 186 -22.57 17.74 -1.40
C VAL A 186 -23.72 18.17 -0.52
N ARG A 187 -23.48 19.08 0.41
CA ARG A 187 -24.48 19.73 1.25
C ARG A 187 -24.13 21.20 1.44
N GLU A 188 -25.12 21.98 1.83
CA GLU A 188 -24.89 23.38 2.22
C GLU A 188 -23.98 23.50 3.45
N VAL A 189 -23.22 24.57 3.50
CA VAL A 189 -22.35 24.83 4.67
C VAL A 189 -23.20 25.04 5.92
N GLY A 190 -22.94 24.23 6.95
CA GLY A 190 -23.71 24.24 8.19
C GLY A 190 -24.89 23.28 8.25
N ALA A 191 -25.26 22.62 7.14
CA ALA A 191 -26.27 21.56 7.17
C ALA A 191 -25.75 20.34 7.96
N GLU A 192 -26.62 19.74 8.78
CA GLU A 192 -26.29 18.53 9.55
C GLU A 192 -26.42 17.26 8.69
N GLU A 193 -27.45 17.20 7.85
CA GLU A 193 -27.72 16.05 6.99
C GLU A 193 -26.82 16.02 5.75
N TYR A 194 -26.38 14.83 5.37
CA TYR A 194 -25.63 14.62 4.13
C TYR A 194 -26.56 14.67 2.92
N GLY A 195 -26.01 15.14 1.79
CA GLY A 195 -26.69 15.07 0.50
C GLY A 195 -26.74 13.65 -0.06
N THR A 196 -27.34 13.51 -1.24
CA THR A 196 -27.40 12.23 -1.95
C THR A 196 -26.01 11.82 -2.43
N ARG A 197 -25.63 10.59 -2.09
CA ARG A 197 -24.32 10.02 -2.34
C ARG A 197 -24.22 9.44 -3.76
N THR A 198 -23.09 9.69 -4.42
CA THR A 198 -22.63 8.95 -5.61
C THR A 198 -21.36 8.17 -5.30
N GLU A 199 -21.19 7.03 -5.93
CA GLU A 199 -19.98 6.19 -5.82
C GLU A 199 -19.13 6.37 -7.07
N MET A 200 -17.85 6.75 -6.91
CA MET A 200 -16.90 6.93 -8.00
C MET A 200 -15.97 5.73 -8.10
N LYS A 201 -15.91 5.10 -9.27
CA LYS A 201 -15.06 3.93 -9.57
C LYS A 201 -14.05 4.22 -10.68
N ASN A 202 -13.12 3.26 -10.89
CA ASN A 202 -12.07 3.34 -11.91
C ASN A 202 -11.02 4.42 -11.62
N LEU A 203 -10.57 4.48 -10.37
CA LEU A 203 -9.64 5.47 -9.85
C LEU A 203 -8.24 4.81 -9.71
N ASN A 204 -7.39 4.98 -10.72
CA ASN A 204 -6.14 4.21 -10.85
C ASN A 204 -4.88 4.97 -10.40
N SER A 205 -5.04 6.19 -9.88
CA SER A 205 -3.95 7.01 -9.33
C SER A 205 -4.48 8.01 -8.33
N PHE A 206 -3.64 8.51 -7.42
CA PHE A 206 -4.02 9.58 -6.50
C PHE A 206 -4.46 10.85 -7.25
N LYS A 207 -3.82 11.16 -8.37
CA LYS A 207 -4.21 12.28 -9.23
C LYS A 207 -5.62 12.07 -9.80
N ALA A 208 -5.92 10.89 -10.33
CA ALA A 208 -7.26 10.56 -10.83
C ALA A 208 -8.32 10.63 -9.72
N ILE A 209 -8.00 10.19 -8.50
CA ILE A 209 -8.89 10.31 -7.33
C ILE A 209 -9.19 11.79 -7.03
N ALA A 210 -8.16 12.65 -6.97
CA ALA A 210 -8.35 14.08 -6.71
C ALA A 210 -9.20 14.75 -7.79
N HIS A 211 -8.92 14.47 -9.07
CA HIS A 211 -9.69 15.00 -10.20
C HIS A 211 -11.16 14.52 -10.19
N ALA A 212 -11.38 13.23 -9.88
CA ALA A 212 -12.72 12.68 -9.79
C ALA A 212 -13.55 13.32 -8.67
N ILE A 213 -12.93 13.56 -7.50
CA ILE A 213 -13.59 14.23 -6.37
C ILE A 213 -14.02 15.64 -6.77
N GLU A 214 -13.10 16.43 -7.34
CA GLU A 214 -13.40 17.81 -7.72
C GLU A 214 -14.41 17.88 -8.86
N GLY A 215 -14.29 17.02 -9.89
CA GLY A 215 -15.24 16.96 -10.99
C GLY A 215 -16.65 16.55 -10.54
N GLU A 216 -16.74 15.55 -9.67
CA GLU A 216 -18.05 15.10 -9.15
C GLU A 216 -18.65 16.12 -8.18
N ARG A 217 -17.85 16.76 -7.34
CA ARG A 217 -18.27 17.85 -6.46
C ARG A 217 -18.90 18.97 -7.29
N GLN A 218 -18.21 19.42 -8.33
CA GLN A 218 -18.71 20.48 -9.21
C GLN A 218 -20.01 20.08 -9.91
N ARG A 219 -20.09 18.86 -10.45
CA ARG A 219 -21.31 18.35 -11.09
C ARG A 219 -22.51 18.34 -10.15
N GLN A 220 -22.33 17.91 -8.90
CA GLN A 220 -23.43 17.89 -7.92
C GLN A 220 -23.87 19.30 -7.53
N ILE A 221 -22.92 20.24 -7.37
CA ILE A 221 -23.23 21.65 -7.10
C ILE A 221 -24.08 22.23 -8.24
N GLU A 222 -23.66 22.06 -9.49
CA GLU A 222 -24.39 22.56 -10.67
C GLU A 222 -25.81 22.02 -10.75
N LEU A 223 -25.98 20.71 -10.50
CA LEU A 223 -27.31 20.10 -10.46
C LEU A 223 -28.24 20.76 -9.40
N LEU A 224 -27.70 20.95 -8.19
CA LEU A 224 -28.46 21.53 -7.09
C LEU A 224 -28.75 23.00 -7.31
N GLU A 225 -27.84 23.79 -7.89
CA GLU A 225 -28.05 25.19 -8.26
C GLU A 225 -29.10 25.35 -9.38
N GLU A 226 -29.19 24.39 -10.31
CA GLU A 226 -30.23 24.32 -11.32
C GLU A 226 -31.59 23.81 -10.79
N GLY A 227 -31.67 23.51 -9.48
CA GLY A 227 -32.88 22.97 -8.85
C GLY A 227 -33.21 21.52 -9.23
N LYS A 228 -32.18 20.78 -9.69
CA LYS A 228 -32.28 19.36 -9.99
C LYS A 228 -31.86 18.53 -8.80
N GLU A 229 -32.27 17.27 -8.76
CA GLU A 229 -31.85 16.31 -7.73
C GLU A 229 -30.60 15.53 -8.15
N VAL A 230 -29.73 15.25 -7.19
CA VAL A 230 -28.64 14.29 -7.36
C VAL A 230 -29.22 12.88 -7.21
N ILE A 231 -29.00 12.04 -8.21
CA ILE A 231 -29.44 10.63 -8.19
C ILE A 231 -28.35 9.77 -7.55
N GLN A 232 -28.74 8.88 -6.64
CA GLN A 232 -27.83 7.90 -6.07
C GLN A 232 -27.46 6.85 -7.12
N GLU A 233 -26.20 6.88 -7.57
CA GLU A 233 -25.71 6.02 -8.65
C GLU A 233 -24.21 5.72 -8.50
N THR A 234 -23.76 4.65 -9.17
CA THR A 234 -22.33 4.37 -9.37
C THR A 234 -21.89 5.00 -10.68
N ARG A 235 -20.79 5.74 -10.63
CA ARG A 235 -20.22 6.47 -11.76
C ARG A 235 -18.79 6.01 -12.03
N ARG A 236 -18.41 5.93 -13.31
CA ARG A 236 -17.04 5.66 -13.74
C ARG A 236 -16.35 6.97 -14.09
N TRP A 237 -15.17 7.21 -13.55
CA TRP A 237 -14.33 8.34 -13.93
C TRP A 237 -13.52 8.04 -15.19
N ASP A 238 -13.46 9.01 -16.12
CA ASP A 238 -12.59 9.01 -17.30
C ASP A 238 -11.61 10.17 -17.14
N ASP A 239 -10.35 9.84 -16.80
CA ASP A 239 -9.31 10.84 -16.51
C ASP A 239 -8.87 11.61 -17.77
N ASN A 240 -9.01 11.02 -18.96
CA ASN A 240 -8.68 11.68 -20.22
C ASN A 240 -9.71 12.73 -20.63
N LYS A 241 -10.95 12.50 -20.28
CA LYS A 241 -12.07 13.41 -20.60
C LYS A 241 -12.45 14.31 -19.42
N GLU A 242 -11.81 14.12 -18.27
CA GLU A 242 -12.11 14.81 -17.01
C GLU A 242 -13.63 14.81 -16.70
N HIS A 243 -14.28 13.68 -16.94
CA HIS A 243 -15.71 13.53 -16.80
C HIS A 243 -16.10 12.16 -16.25
N SER A 244 -17.23 12.11 -15.53
CA SER A 244 -17.79 10.85 -15.01
C SER A 244 -19.05 10.45 -15.80
N TYR A 245 -19.23 9.13 -15.97
CA TYR A 245 -20.40 8.54 -16.62
C TYR A 245 -21.15 7.66 -15.64
N ALA A 246 -22.48 7.75 -15.64
CA ALA A 246 -23.31 6.81 -14.90
C ALA A 246 -23.13 5.39 -15.43
N MET A 247 -22.88 4.44 -14.52
CA MET A 247 -22.79 3.02 -14.86
C MET A 247 -24.11 2.30 -14.59
N ARG A 248 -24.69 2.55 -13.42
CA ARG A 248 -25.97 1.98 -12.99
C ARG A 248 -26.62 2.90 -11.95
N SER A 249 -27.94 2.91 -11.92
CA SER A 249 -28.73 3.65 -10.94
C SER A 249 -29.08 2.77 -9.73
N LYS A 250 -29.71 3.39 -8.73
CA LYS A 250 -30.23 2.69 -7.54
C LYS A 250 -31.28 1.63 -7.89
N GLU A 251 -32.03 1.82 -8.99
CA GLU A 251 -33.02 0.86 -9.47
C GLU A 251 -32.40 -0.47 -9.91
N ASP A 252 -31.11 -0.42 -10.34
CA ASP A 252 -30.30 -1.60 -10.68
C ASP A 252 -29.51 -2.15 -9.49
N ALA A 253 -29.71 -1.62 -8.27
CA ALA A 253 -29.00 -2.07 -7.09
C ALA A 253 -29.37 -3.52 -6.76
N GLN A 254 -28.38 -4.40 -6.83
CA GLN A 254 -28.58 -5.81 -6.50
C GLN A 254 -28.72 -5.98 -4.99
N ASP A 255 -29.75 -6.68 -4.55
CA ASP A 255 -29.80 -7.26 -3.22
C ASP A 255 -28.84 -8.45 -3.18
N TYR A 256 -27.72 -8.31 -2.48
CA TYR A 256 -26.72 -9.37 -2.39
C TYR A 256 -27.15 -10.55 -1.51
N ARG A 257 -28.29 -10.50 -0.84
CA ARG A 257 -28.85 -11.59 -0.04
C ARG A 257 -27.83 -12.27 0.85
N TYR A 258 -27.12 -11.47 1.64
CA TYR A 258 -26.09 -11.96 2.55
C TYR A 258 -26.61 -13.03 3.51
N PHE A 259 -25.81 -14.08 3.70
CA PHE A 259 -26.00 -15.05 4.78
C PHE A 259 -24.65 -15.61 5.24
N PRO A 260 -24.56 -16.15 6.47
CA PRO A 260 -23.29 -16.69 6.98
C PRO A 260 -22.73 -17.79 6.06
N GLU A 261 -21.41 -17.76 5.80
CA GLU A 261 -20.70 -18.79 5.06
C GLU A 261 -20.73 -20.13 5.83
N PRO A 262 -21.45 -21.15 5.34
CA PRO A 262 -21.65 -22.38 6.11
C PRO A 262 -20.43 -23.29 6.16
N ASP A 263 -19.50 -23.14 5.23
CA ASP A 263 -18.31 -24.01 5.11
C ASP A 263 -17.11 -23.50 5.93
N LEU A 264 -17.24 -22.33 6.58
CA LEU A 264 -16.22 -21.75 7.44
C LEU A 264 -16.76 -21.57 8.87
N VAL A 265 -16.00 -22.09 9.83
CA VAL A 265 -16.31 -21.87 11.24
C VAL A 265 -15.99 -20.43 11.66
N PRO A 266 -16.65 -19.88 12.68
CA PRO A 266 -16.29 -18.59 13.27
C PRO A 266 -14.82 -18.57 13.69
N ILE A 267 -14.16 -17.42 13.49
CA ILE A 267 -12.79 -17.20 13.92
C ILE A 267 -12.84 -16.66 15.35
N VAL A 268 -12.24 -17.39 16.29
CA VAL A 268 -12.13 -16.97 17.69
C VAL A 268 -10.72 -16.42 17.93
N ILE A 269 -10.64 -15.14 18.25
CA ILE A 269 -9.38 -14.40 18.45
C ILE A 269 -9.23 -14.10 19.92
N SER A 270 -8.23 -14.73 20.56
CA SER A 270 -7.95 -14.50 21.98
C SER A 270 -7.15 -13.22 22.22
N ASP A 271 -7.21 -12.71 23.45
CA ASP A 271 -6.41 -11.55 23.87
C ASP A 271 -4.89 -11.82 23.74
N GLU A 272 -4.46 -13.08 23.98
CA GLU A 272 -3.07 -13.49 23.82
C GLU A 272 -2.64 -13.41 22.35
N TRP A 273 -3.52 -13.79 21.41
CA TRP A 273 -3.22 -13.69 19.99
C TRP A 273 -3.13 -12.22 19.55
N ILE A 274 -4.05 -11.36 20.00
CA ILE A 274 -4.00 -9.92 19.78
C ILE A 274 -2.69 -9.33 20.33
N ALA A 275 -2.34 -9.67 21.59
CA ALA A 275 -1.13 -9.19 22.23
C ALA A 275 0.13 -9.63 21.49
N LYS A 276 0.17 -10.87 20.98
CA LYS A 276 1.26 -11.38 20.16
C LYS A 276 1.43 -10.58 18.87
N ILE A 277 0.34 -10.34 18.14
CA ILE A 277 0.40 -9.55 16.89
C ILE A 277 0.84 -8.12 17.17
N ARG A 278 0.33 -7.49 18.25
CA ARG A 278 0.73 -6.16 18.68
C ARG A 278 2.24 -6.07 19.00
N ALA A 279 2.77 -7.06 19.68
CA ALA A 279 4.20 -7.12 20.03
C ALA A 279 5.11 -7.34 18.83
N GLN A 280 4.60 -7.89 17.74
CA GLN A 280 5.33 -8.12 16.51
C GLN A 280 5.28 -6.95 15.51
N GLN A 281 4.47 -5.93 15.81
CA GLN A 281 4.41 -4.76 14.93
C GLN A 281 5.73 -4.01 14.92
N PRO A 282 6.26 -3.67 13.73
CA PRO A 282 7.43 -2.81 13.64
C PRO A 282 7.07 -1.38 14.05
N GLU A 283 8.09 -0.61 14.37
CA GLU A 283 7.96 0.83 14.54
C GLU A 283 7.45 1.49 13.24
N LEU A 284 6.40 2.30 13.36
CA LEU A 284 5.81 2.99 12.21
C LEU A 284 6.62 4.24 11.82
N ARG A 285 6.35 4.75 10.62
CA ARG A 285 7.05 5.92 10.07
C ARG A 285 7.11 7.11 11.03
N THR A 286 6.00 7.46 11.65
CA THR A 286 5.92 8.62 12.55
C THR A 286 6.86 8.48 13.74
N GLU A 287 6.93 7.30 14.33
CA GLU A 287 7.82 6.98 15.45
C GLU A 287 9.29 7.00 15.01
N LYS A 288 9.61 6.39 13.84
CA LYS A 288 10.95 6.43 13.26
C LYS A 288 11.42 7.85 12.96
N LEU A 289 10.55 8.67 12.38
CA LEU A 289 10.86 10.06 12.07
C LEU A 289 11.25 10.85 13.33
N GLU A 290 10.48 10.73 14.40
CA GLU A 290 10.79 11.37 15.67
C GLU A 290 12.08 10.81 16.30
N ARG A 291 12.30 9.51 16.20
CA ARG A 291 13.53 8.86 16.68
C ARG A 291 14.77 9.32 15.89
N TYR A 292 14.70 9.42 14.57
CA TYR A 292 15.82 9.89 13.73
C TYR A 292 16.24 11.30 14.08
N LYS A 293 15.27 12.18 14.34
CA LYS A 293 15.54 13.55 14.80
C LYS A 293 16.22 13.57 16.17
N LYS A 294 15.67 12.80 17.11
CA LYS A 294 16.07 12.84 18.51
C LYS A 294 17.37 12.09 18.79
N GLU A 295 17.54 10.88 18.24
CA GLU A 295 18.66 10.00 18.56
C GLU A 295 19.83 10.18 17.60
N PHE A 296 19.55 10.43 16.32
CA PHE A 296 20.57 10.54 15.27
C PHE A 296 20.87 12.00 14.88
N ASP A 297 20.15 12.96 15.44
CA ASP A 297 20.27 14.38 15.11
C ASP A 297 20.20 14.65 13.60
N ILE A 298 19.24 13.96 12.92
CA ILE A 298 18.96 14.12 11.52
C ILE A 298 17.97 15.29 11.33
N PRO A 299 18.24 16.21 10.39
CA PRO A 299 17.30 17.31 10.09
C PRO A 299 15.92 16.80 9.70
N GLN A 300 14.86 17.56 10.01
CA GLN A 300 13.47 17.19 9.73
C GLN A 300 13.27 16.73 8.28
N TYR A 301 13.73 17.52 7.32
CA TYR A 301 13.61 17.24 5.89
C TYR A 301 14.26 15.90 5.49
N ASP A 302 15.48 15.62 5.98
CA ASP A 302 16.18 14.38 5.69
C ASP A 302 15.49 13.19 6.35
N ALA A 303 15.01 13.36 7.60
CA ALA A 303 14.28 12.32 8.31
C ALA A 303 12.95 11.97 7.61
N GLU A 304 12.24 12.94 7.04
CA GLU A 304 11.05 12.72 6.23
C GLU A 304 11.35 11.88 5.00
N LEU A 305 12.39 12.20 4.24
CA LEU A 305 12.78 11.45 3.04
C LEU A 305 13.31 10.05 3.35
N LEU A 306 14.14 9.92 4.40
CA LEU A 306 14.68 8.62 4.84
C LEU A 306 13.59 7.67 5.33
N THR A 307 12.46 8.20 5.82
CA THR A 307 11.33 7.41 6.31
C THR A 307 10.17 7.31 5.32
N GLU A 308 10.27 7.88 4.13
CA GLU A 308 9.21 7.82 3.12
C GLU A 308 8.99 6.39 2.61
N SER A 309 10.05 5.59 2.49
CA SER A 309 9.98 4.17 2.18
C SER A 309 10.57 3.33 3.32
N LYS A 310 9.87 2.25 3.67
CA LYS A 310 10.39 1.25 4.63
C LYS A 310 11.74 0.68 4.18
N ARG A 311 11.92 0.40 2.88
CA ARG A 311 13.16 -0.15 2.33
C ARG A 311 14.35 0.79 2.56
N VAL A 312 14.16 2.09 2.36
CA VAL A 312 15.18 3.11 2.62
C VAL A 312 15.45 3.25 4.11
N ALA A 313 14.40 3.27 4.94
CA ALA A 313 14.55 3.36 6.39
C ALA A 313 15.32 2.15 6.95
N ASP A 314 15.01 0.93 6.52
CA ASP A 314 15.69 -0.28 6.94
C ASP A 314 17.16 -0.28 6.49
N LEU A 315 17.46 0.17 5.25
CA LEU A 315 18.83 0.34 4.75
C LEU A 315 19.61 1.36 5.60
N PHE A 316 19.01 2.50 5.89
CA PHE A 316 19.60 3.55 6.72
C PHE A 316 19.94 3.02 8.12
N GLU A 317 18.96 2.44 8.82
CA GLU A 317 19.14 1.94 10.19
C GLU A 317 20.23 0.86 10.25
N LYS A 318 20.18 -0.08 9.31
CA LYS A 318 21.18 -1.18 9.29
C LYS A 318 22.58 -0.68 8.97
N ALA A 319 22.73 0.25 8.03
CA ALA A 319 24.03 0.86 7.75
C ALA A 319 24.56 1.67 8.94
N VAL A 320 23.66 2.40 9.66
CA VAL A 320 24.02 3.11 10.89
C VAL A 320 24.44 2.14 11.99
N GLU A 321 23.74 1.03 12.18
CA GLU A 321 24.12 -0.02 13.14
C GLU A 321 25.53 -0.55 12.89
N LEU A 322 25.91 -0.71 11.61
CA LEU A 322 27.21 -1.26 11.21
C LEU A 322 28.37 -0.26 11.35
N CYS A 323 28.19 0.99 10.95
CA CYS A 323 29.30 1.97 10.94
C CYS A 323 29.24 3.02 12.07
N GLY A 324 28.11 3.15 12.80
CA GLY A 324 27.95 4.12 13.89
C GLY A 324 27.92 5.58 13.46
N LYS A 325 27.61 5.89 12.17
CA LYS A 325 27.77 7.25 11.59
C LYS A 325 26.49 7.75 10.92
N PRO A 326 25.41 8.04 11.68
CA PRO A 326 24.09 8.33 11.10
C PRO A 326 24.09 9.50 10.10
N LYS A 327 24.79 10.61 10.41
CA LYS A 327 24.85 11.78 9.50
C LYS A 327 25.57 11.46 8.18
N LYS A 328 26.58 10.59 8.20
CA LYS A 328 27.28 10.21 6.96
C LYS A 328 26.43 9.28 6.11
N VAL A 329 25.80 8.29 6.75
CA VAL A 329 24.85 7.40 6.05
C VAL A 329 23.72 8.22 5.43
N SER A 330 23.11 9.17 6.18
CA SER A 330 22.11 10.08 5.65
C SER A 330 22.63 10.85 4.44
N ASN A 331 23.80 11.47 4.52
CA ASN A 331 24.39 12.24 3.41
C ASN A 331 24.62 11.40 2.14
N TRP A 332 25.04 10.14 2.27
CA TRP A 332 25.21 9.24 1.12
C TRP A 332 23.88 8.85 0.49
N ILE A 333 22.89 8.56 1.31
CA ILE A 333 21.53 8.26 0.82
C ILE A 333 20.92 9.48 0.15
N MET A 334 20.92 10.64 0.81
CA MET A 334 20.32 11.87 0.31
C MET A 334 21.01 12.41 -0.95
N GLY A 335 22.34 12.38 -0.97
CA GLY A 335 23.13 12.94 -2.07
C GLY A 335 23.26 12.00 -3.26
N GLU A 336 23.82 10.82 -3.06
CA GLU A 336 24.22 9.93 -4.14
C GLU A 336 23.17 8.88 -4.46
N MET A 337 22.56 8.22 -3.45
CA MET A 337 21.60 7.15 -3.71
C MET A 337 20.34 7.69 -4.38
N PHE A 338 19.71 8.71 -3.84
CA PHE A 338 18.49 9.29 -4.43
C PHE A 338 18.75 9.91 -5.81
N ARG A 339 19.94 10.48 -6.05
CA ARG A 339 20.33 10.93 -7.38
C ARG A 339 20.34 9.77 -8.38
N LEU A 340 21.01 8.66 -8.05
CA LEU A 340 21.09 7.48 -8.93
C LEU A 340 19.73 6.81 -9.13
N MET A 341 18.89 6.75 -8.10
CA MET A 341 17.50 6.25 -8.22
C MET A 341 16.72 7.09 -9.22
N LYS A 342 16.79 8.42 -9.11
CA LYS A 342 16.13 9.34 -10.02
C LYS A 342 16.64 9.20 -11.45
N ASP A 343 17.94 9.14 -11.65
CA ASP A 343 18.58 9.02 -12.97
C ASP A 343 18.19 7.70 -13.67
N LYS A 344 17.98 6.64 -12.89
CA LYS A 344 17.60 5.30 -13.39
C LYS A 344 16.09 5.04 -13.34
N SER A 345 15.28 5.99 -12.87
CA SER A 345 13.83 5.83 -12.65
C SER A 345 13.51 4.58 -11.80
N MET A 346 14.29 4.35 -10.74
CA MET A 346 14.12 3.22 -9.82
C MET A 346 13.23 3.58 -8.65
N GLU A 347 12.36 2.64 -8.27
CA GLU A 347 11.61 2.72 -7.02
C GLU A 347 12.44 2.16 -5.84
N PRO A 348 12.15 2.54 -4.60
CA PRO A 348 12.85 2.03 -3.41
C PRO A 348 12.88 0.50 -3.30
N GLU A 349 11.84 -0.17 -3.78
CA GLU A 349 11.70 -1.62 -3.78
C GLU A 349 12.68 -2.33 -4.73
N ASP A 350 13.20 -1.61 -5.74
CA ASP A 350 14.17 -2.13 -6.72
C ASP A 350 15.62 -2.06 -6.20
N LEU A 351 15.84 -1.47 -5.01
CA LEU A 351 17.18 -1.32 -4.43
C LEU A 351 17.80 -2.70 -4.12
N VAL A 352 18.92 -2.96 -4.76
CA VAL A 352 19.77 -4.15 -4.49
C VAL A 352 20.89 -3.85 -3.49
N LEU A 353 21.22 -2.57 -3.29
CA LEU A 353 22.26 -2.08 -2.37
C LEU A 353 22.11 -2.68 -0.97
N SER A 354 23.15 -3.37 -0.50
CA SER A 354 23.22 -3.91 0.85
C SER A 354 23.72 -2.86 1.86
N PRO A 355 23.19 -2.86 3.09
CA PRO A 355 23.67 -1.96 4.14
C PRO A 355 25.13 -2.20 4.51
N GLU A 356 25.60 -3.44 4.38
CA GLU A 356 26.99 -3.84 4.63
C GLU A 356 27.96 -3.14 3.69
N HIS A 357 27.64 -3.11 2.39
CA HIS A 357 28.49 -2.46 1.39
C HIS A 357 28.44 -0.93 1.48
N LEU A 358 27.28 -0.36 1.80
CA LEU A 358 27.17 1.07 2.07
C LEU A 358 28.02 1.48 3.29
N ALA A 359 27.88 0.77 4.40
CA ALA A 359 28.63 1.04 5.63
C ALA A 359 30.14 0.92 5.38
N LYS A 360 30.58 -0.14 4.69
CA LYS A 360 31.97 -0.39 4.36
C LYS A 360 32.57 0.72 3.48
N LEU A 361 31.85 1.19 2.47
CA LEU A 361 32.27 2.31 1.63
C LEU A 361 32.44 3.60 2.44
N ILE A 362 31.53 3.86 3.38
CA ILE A 362 31.59 5.02 4.29
C ILE A 362 32.85 4.91 5.18
N ASP A 363 33.12 3.73 5.74
CA ASP A 363 34.28 3.50 6.60
C ASP A 363 35.61 3.64 5.84
N MET A 364 35.70 3.12 4.61
CA MET A 364 36.86 3.29 3.75
C MET A 364 37.14 4.76 3.40
N THR A 365 36.07 5.50 3.13
CA THR A 365 36.17 6.95 2.84
C THR A 365 36.64 7.73 4.07
N ASP A 366 36.11 7.38 5.23
CA ASP A 366 36.44 8.01 6.51
C ASP A 366 37.90 7.73 6.96
N ALA A 367 38.35 6.51 6.74
CA ALA A 367 39.73 6.11 7.03
C ALA A 367 40.74 6.73 6.04
N GLY A 368 40.26 7.42 4.99
CA GLY A 368 41.11 7.97 3.93
C GLY A 368 41.72 6.91 3.03
N THR A 369 41.22 5.67 3.04
CA THR A 369 41.63 4.57 2.16
C THR A 369 41.36 4.94 0.70
N ILE A 370 40.27 5.64 0.47
CA ILE A 370 39.87 6.24 -0.82
C ILE A 370 39.43 7.70 -0.64
N SER A 371 39.63 8.52 -1.64
CA SER A 371 39.12 9.90 -1.63
C SER A 371 37.61 9.93 -1.86
N VAL A 372 36.94 11.01 -1.44
CA VAL A 372 35.47 11.19 -1.64
C VAL A 372 35.11 11.11 -3.13
N SER A 373 35.94 11.64 -4.03
CA SER A 373 35.67 11.60 -5.47
C SER A 373 35.76 10.17 -6.04
N VAL A 374 36.68 9.37 -5.54
CA VAL A 374 36.79 7.94 -5.88
C VAL A 374 35.62 7.17 -5.29
N ALA A 375 35.27 7.45 -4.02
CA ALA A 375 34.17 6.79 -3.35
C ALA A 375 32.81 6.97 -4.10
N ARG A 376 32.56 8.15 -4.70
CA ARG A 376 31.35 8.36 -5.53
C ARG A 376 31.33 7.48 -6.77
N LYS A 377 32.46 7.28 -7.43
CA LYS A 377 32.56 6.38 -8.59
C LYS A 377 32.36 4.92 -8.20
N VAL A 378 33.00 4.51 -7.08
CA VAL A 378 32.81 3.16 -6.52
C VAL A 378 31.37 2.93 -6.13
N PHE A 379 30.72 3.95 -5.53
CA PHE A 379 29.31 3.86 -5.13
C PHE A 379 28.35 3.57 -6.28
N GLU A 380 28.61 4.08 -7.50
CA GLU A 380 27.78 3.77 -8.67
C GLU A 380 27.74 2.27 -8.97
N HIS A 381 28.85 1.56 -8.82
CA HIS A 381 28.93 0.10 -8.98
C HIS A 381 28.31 -0.64 -7.80
N VAL A 382 28.60 -0.18 -6.57
CA VAL A 382 27.99 -0.73 -5.36
C VAL A 382 26.46 -0.60 -5.39
N PHE A 383 25.95 0.55 -5.83
CA PHE A 383 24.52 0.81 -5.97
C PHE A 383 23.85 -0.07 -7.04
N THR A 384 24.54 -0.29 -8.17
CA THR A 384 23.95 -0.99 -9.33
C THR A 384 24.01 -2.50 -9.19
N ASP A 385 25.13 -3.03 -8.71
CA ASP A 385 25.42 -4.46 -8.75
C ASP A 385 25.71 -5.06 -7.35
N ASP A 386 25.59 -4.24 -6.31
CA ASP A 386 25.92 -4.59 -4.91
C ASP A 386 27.31 -5.23 -4.75
N VAL A 387 28.30 -4.73 -5.49
CA VAL A 387 29.69 -5.22 -5.40
C VAL A 387 30.32 -4.85 -4.06
N ASP A 388 31.19 -5.72 -3.51
CA ASP A 388 31.99 -5.41 -2.32
C ASP A 388 32.95 -4.24 -2.62
N PRO A 389 32.78 -3.07 -1.95
CA PRO A 389 33.58 -1.88 -2.28
C PRO A 389 35.09 -2.07 -2.06
N GLU A 390 35.50 -2.87 -1.08
CA GLU A 390 36.91 -3.13 -0.81
C GLU A 390 37.54 -3.95 -1.93
N LYS A 391 36.88 -5.03 -2.35
CA LYS A 391 37.35 -5.85 -3.48
C LYS A 391 37.41 -5.03 -4.77
N TYR A 392 36.39 -4.24 -5.04
CA TYR A 392 36.35 -3.38 -6.21
C TYR A 392 37.49 -2.37 -6.22
N VAL A 393 37.78 -1.73 -5.08
CA VAL A 393 38.86 -0.77 -4.92
C VAL A 393 40.25 -1.45 -5.09
N ASP A 394 40.41 -2.64 -4.59
CA ASP A 394 41.67 -3.40 -4.70
C ASP A 394 41.93 -3.86 -6.14
N GLU A 395 40.94 -4.44 -6.78
CA GLU A 395 41.04 -4.91 -8.17
C GLU A 395 41.31 -3.79 -9.17
N ASN A 396 40.82 -2.57 -8.90
CA ASN A 396 41.00 -1.41 -9.76
C ASN A 396 42.11 -0.45 -9.33
N GLY A 397 42.85 -0.78 -8.27
CA GLY A 397 44.01 0.02 -7.79
C GLY A 397 43.62 1.44 -7.35
N LEU A 398 42.45 1.61 -6.73
CA LEU A 398 41.88 2.92 -6.41
C LEU A 398 42.22 3.42 -4.99
N LYS A 399 43.05 2.71 -4.26
CA LYS A 399 43.53 3.15 -2.92
C LYS A 399 44.32 4.43 -3.00
N THR A 400 44.15 5.30 -2.03
CA THR A 400 44.94 6.53 -1.91
C THR A 400 46.39 6.14 -1.61
N VAL A 401 47.33 6.47 -2.49
CA VAL A 401 48.75 6.29 -2.27
C VAL A 401 49.20 7.42 -1.35
N LYS A 402 49.54 7.06 -0.09
CA LYS A 402 50.22 7.96 0.82
C LYS A 402 51.73 7.88 0.52
N ASP A 403 52.18 8.53 -0.53
CA ASP A 403 53.61 8.63 -0.83
C ASP A 403 54.17 9.86 -0.11
N GLU A 404 54.61 9.64 1.14
CA GLU A 404 55.35 10.67 1.90
C GLU A 404 56.73 11.00 1.29
N GLY A 405 57.17 10.21 0.30
CA GLY A 405 58.46 10.41 -0.37
C GLY A 405 58.39 11.46 -1.52
N ALA A 406 57.28 11.50 -2.24
CA ALA A 406 57.16 12.41 -3.41
C ALA A 406 56.96 13.90 -3.05
N ILE A 407 56.60 14.20 -1.80
CA ILE A 407 56.40 15.60 -1.33
C ILE A 407 57.73 16.23 -0.89
N ARG A 408 58.79 15.47 -0.77
CA ARG A 408 60.11 15.98 -0.37
C ARG A 408 61.04 16.35 -1.54
N GLU A 409 60.67 16.04 -2.80
CA GLU A 409 61.47 16.35 -3.98
C GLU A 409 60.82 17.41 -4.90
N ALA A 410 59.73 18.06 -4.52
CA ALA A 410 59.15 19.23 -5.13
C ALA A 410 59.29 20.43 -4.18
#